data_9e917c7e545e703def4ef6893599de8c
#
_entry.id   9e917c7e545e703def4ef6893599de8c
#
_cell.length_a   1.000
_cell.length_b   1.000
_cell.length_c   1.000
_cell.angle_alpha   90.00
_cell.angle_beta   90.00
_cell.angle_gamma   90.00
#
_symmetry.space_group_name_H-M   'P 1'
#
loop_
_entity.id
_entity.type
_entity.pdbx_description
1 polymer ?
#
loop_
_entity_poly.entity_id
_entity_poly.type
_entity_poly.pdbx_seq_one_letter_code
_entity_poly.pdbx_strand_id
1 'polypeptide(L)'
;MRKFFLILTAAMFVLTTSLYATEKSEKKLSVKPFSVINVVGSLKVVYEQGSTYEVRLVGDAAAFDQIRAECNGSDLNISKYGKVIGNVYVETSDSSDRRSVVVHVKAPDVSVFNMSGSGQIVVGKMKSTAVTFNQAGSGKIAVSQVVASHANFNNAGSGTILVDDVKADYVGLTMAGSGTINCRTSKAANLNCTLTGSGRISVLGEAGNYKKYVLGSGKINDSMLKYDKLLNMGSNVNVTGNTYNSRRSDSPDGVIIAHP
;
A
#
# COMPACT_ATOMS: atom_id res chain seq x y z
N MET A 1 -9.26 69.01 -52.10
CA MET A 1 -8.34 68.07 -51.49
C MET A 1 -9.02 67.40 -50.31
N ARG A 2 -9.60 66.25 -50.55
CA ARG A 2 -10.32 65.48 -49.53
C ARG A 2 -9.43 64.29 -49.10
N LYS A 3 -9.04 64.29 -47.82
CA LYS A 3 -8.29 63.21 -47.22
C LYS A 3 -9.27 62.10 -46.81
N PHE A 4 -9.17 60.91 -47.45
CA PHE A 4 -9.87 59.72 -47.06
C PHE A 4 -9.16 59.11 -45.86
N PHE A 5 -9.87 59.02 -44.74
CA PHE A 5 -9.45 58.22 -43.57
C PHE A 5 -9.96 56.82 -43.73
N LEU A 6 -9.05 55.88 -43.90
CA LEU A 6 -9.35 54.45 -43.93
C LEU A 6 -9.32 53.92 -42.49
N ILE A 7 -10.47 53.57 -41.94
CA ILE A 7 -10.58 52.91 -40.62
C ILE A 7 -10.46 51.42 -40.87
N LEU A 8 -9.31 50.86 -40.45
CA LEU A 8 -9.06 49.40 -40.45
C LEU A 8 -9.58 48.84 -39.14
N THR A 9 -10.78 48.24 -39.17
CA THR A 9 -11.31 47.47 -38.03
C THR A 9 -10.65 46.10 -37.99
N ALA A 10 -9.66 45.94 -37.12
CA ALA A 10 -9.11 44.62 -36.81
C ALA A 10 -10.13 43.84 -35.94
N ALA A 11 -10.80 42.89 -36.53
CA ALA A 11 -11.62 41.94 -35.82
C ALA A 11 -10.69 40.98 -35.02
N MET A 12 -10.58 41.25 -33.74
CA MET A 12 -9.85 40.39 -32.80
C MET A 12 -10.70 39.14 -32.54
N PHE A 13 -10.41 38.08 -33.26
CA PHE A 13 -11.03 36.78 -33.05
C PHE A 13 -10.42 36.19 -31.78
N VAL A 14 -11.06 36.43 -30.62
CA VAL A 14 -10.71 35.78 -29.36
C VAL A 14 -11.16 34.31 -29.46
N LEU A 15 -10.21 33.45 -29.79
CA LEU A 15 -10.38 32.01 -29.63
C LEU A 15 -10.43 31.72 -28.12
N THR A 16 -11.62 31.67 -27.55
CA THR A 16 -11.84 31.07 -26.23
C THR A 16 -11.69 29.59 -26.37
N THR A 17 -10.46 29.06 -26.23
CA THR A 17 -10.24 27.67 -25.92
C THR A 17 -10.76 27.41 -24.50
N SER A 18 -12.01 26.99 -24.40
CA SER A 18 -12.53 26.43 -23.18
C SER A 18 -11.73 25.14 -22.91
N LEU A 19 -10.67 25.25 -22.08
CA LEU A 19 -10.11 24.12 -21.41
C LEU A 19 -11.23 23.52 -20.55
N TYR A 20 -11.81 22.42 -21.03
CA TYR A 20 -12.60 21.55 -20.17
C TYR A 20 -11.63 20.87 -19.19
N ALA A 21 -11.18 21.60 -18.20
CA ALA A 21 -10.70 21.01 -16.97
C ALA A 21 -11.90 20.31 -16.37
N THR A 22 -11.95 19.00 -16.41
CA THR A 22 -12.95 18.21 -15.69
C THR A 22 -12.78 18.57 -14.22
N GLU A 23 -13.62 19.47 -13.73
CA GLU A 23 -13.59 19.93 -12.34
C GLU A 23 -13.90 18.71 -11.48
N LYS A 24 -12.87 18.21 -10.76
CA LYS A 24 -13.07 17.09 -9.85
C LYS A 24 -13.93 17.58 -8.71
N SER A 25 -15.10 17.01 -8.61
CA SER A 25 -16.00 17.26 -7.49
C SER A 25 -15.45 16.63 -6.21
N GLU A 26 -15.83 17.21 -5.08
CA GLU A 26 -15.46 16.73 -3.76
C GLU A 26 -16.71 16.59 -2.89
N LYS A 27 -16.83 15.47 -2.17
CA LYS A 27 -17.90 15.21 -1.19
C LYS A 27 -17.27 14.77 0.13
N LYS A 28 -17.46 15.53 1.17
CA LYS A 28 -17.09 15.17 2.54
C LYS A 28 -18.11 14.23 3.14
N LEU A 29 -17.64 13.19 3.83
CA LEU A 29 -18.45 12.25 4.58
C LEU A 29 -18.23 12.45 6.08
N SER A 30 -19.32 12.40 6.84
CA SER A 30 -19.25 12.44 8.30
C SER A 30 -18.87 11.05 8.82
N VAL A 31 -17.77 10.96 9.58
CA VAL A 31 -17.27 9.72 10.13
C VAL A 31 -17.02 9.86 11.63
N LYS A 32 -17.15 8.74 12.35
CA LYS A 32 -16.75 8.63 13.75
C LYS A 32 -15.24 8.32 13.82
N PRO A 33 -14.59 8.46 14.99
CA PRO A 33 -13.21 7.99 15.18
C PRO A 33 -13.05 6.51 14.82
N PHE A 34 -11.95 6.18 14.13
CA PHE A 34 -11.61 4.81 13.71
C PHE A 34 -10.10 4.59 13.82
N SER A 35 -9.69 3.33 13.95
CA SER A 35 -8.31 2.90 13.99
C SER A 35 -8.00 1.78 12.97
N VAL A 36 -9.02 1.30 12.27
CA VAL A 36 -8.93 0.27 11.23
C VAL A 36 -9.55 0.82 9.95
N ILE A 37 -8.89 0.59 8.82
CA ILE A 37 -9.42 0.89 7.49
C ILE A 37 -9.56 -0.41 6.71
N ASN A 38 -10.79 -0.74 6.34
CA ASN A 38 -11.13 -1.88 5.51
C ASN A 38 -11.54 -1.39 4.11
N VAL A 39 -10.84 -1.83 3.08
CA VAL A 39 -11.14 -1.51 1.69
C VAL A 39 -11.48 -2.78 0.93
N VAL A 40 -12.67 -2.81 0.33
CA VAL A 40 -13.17 -3.97 -0.44
C VAL A 40 -13.41 -3.55 -1.87
N GLY A 41 -12.96 -4.39 -2.83
CA GLY A 41 -13.19 -4.20 -4.26
C GLY A 41 -12.04 -3.49 -4.98
N SER A 42 -12.37 -2.63 -5.95
CA SER A 42 -11.42 -2.01 -6.89
C SER A 42 -11.13 -0.53 -6.62
N LEU A 43 -11.43 -0.04 -5.43
CA LEU A 43 -11.28 1.37 -5.06
C LEU A 43 -9.82 1.78 -4.83
N LYS A 44 -9.55 3.07 -5.09
CA LYS A 44 -8.32 3.74 -4.66
C LYS A 44 -8.59 4.55 -3.41
N VAL A 45 -7.87 4.23 -2.35
CA VAL A 45 -7.90 4.94 -1.06
C VAL A 45 -6.53 5.57 -0.81
N VAL A 46 -6.51 6.84 -0.45
CA VAL A 46 -5.30 7.57 -0.07
C VAL A 46 -5.42 7.98 1.39
N TYR A 47 -4.51 7.49 2.22
CA TYR A 47 -4.45 7.82 3.64
C TYR A 47 -3.33 8.80 3.92
N GLU A 48 -3.64 9.82 4.70
CA GLU A 48 -2.71 10.78 5.26
C GLU A 48 -2.90 10.86 6.77
N GLN A 49 -1.81 10.73 7.54
CA GLN A 49 -1.88 10.94 8.99
C GLN A 49 -2.09 12.42 9.31
N GLY A 50 -3.06 12.72 10.16
CA GLY A 50 -3.36 14.09 10.55
C GLY A 50 -4.17 14.14 11.84
N SER A 51 -4.46 15.32 12.37
CA SER A 51 -5.09 15.51 13.68
C SER A 51 -6.61 15.28 13.72
N THR A 52 -7.26 15.13 12.56
CA THR A 52 -8.71 15.04 12.44
C THR A 52 -9.14 13.78 11.71
N TYR A 53 -10.33 13.27 12.03
CA TYR A 53 -10.96 12.20 11.25
C TYR A 53 -11.74 12.83 10.09
N GLU A 54 -11.36 12.50 8.88
CA GLU A 54 -11.98 13.03 7.67
C GLU A 54 -11.96 11.99 6.55
N VAL A 55 -13.09 11.86 5.86
CA VAL A 55 -13.19 11.06 4.64
C VAL A 55 -13.78 11.95 3.55
N ARG A 56 -13.07 12.04 2.41
CA ARG A 56 -13.47 12.81 1.23
C ARG A 56 -13.46 11.94 -0.01
N LEU A 57 -14.52 12.04 -0.78
CA LEU A 57 -14.59 11.47 -2.13
C LEU A 57 -14.16 12.55 -3.12
N VAL A 58 -13.21 12.25 -3.98
CA VAL A 58 -12.72 13.18 -5.00
C VAL A 58 -12.78 12.50 -6.37
N GLY A 59 -13.48 13.10 -7.32
CA GLY A 59 -13.65 12.53 -8.65
C GLY A 59 -14.92 12.93 -9.33
N ASP A 60 -15.52 12.02 -10.10
CA ASP A 60 -16.80 12.26 -10.76
C ASP A 60 -17.95 12.22 -9.74
N ALA A 61 -18.68 13.33 -9.61
CA ALA A 61 -19.80 13.46 -8.68
C ALA A 61 -20.88 12.40 -8.90
N ALA A 62 -21.12 11.99 -10.14
CA ALA A 62 -22.13 10.97 -10.47
C ALA A 62 -21.76 9.56 -9.96
N ALA A 63 -20.50 9.34 -9.57
CA ALA A 63 -20.04 8.09 -9.01
C ALA A 63 -19.98 8.09 -7.48
N PHE A 64 -20.19 9.23 -6.82
CA PHE A 64 -20.09 9.32 -5.36
C PHE A 64 -21.13 8.45 -4.63
N ASP A 65 -22.32 8.34 -5.18
CA ASP A 65 -23.38 7.54 -4.56
C ASP A 65 -23.16 6.02 -4.70
N GLN A 66 -22.17 5.62 -5.51
CA GLN A 66 -21.71 4.24 -5.61
C GLN A 66 -20.70 3.86 -4.51
N ILE A 67 -20.19 4.84 -3.76
CA ILE A 67 -19.20 4.62 -2.72
C ILE A 67 -19.86 4.63 -1.35
N ARG A 68 -19.63 3.56 -0.61
CA ARG A 68 -20.00 3.42 0.79
C ARG A 68 -18.76 3.57 1.65
N ALA A 69 -18.80 4.48 2.61
CA ALA A 69 -17.77 4.62 3.63
C ALA A 69 -18.48 4.80 4.98
N GLU A 70 -18.44 3.77 5.81
CA GLU A 70 -19.19 3.71 7.06
C GLU A 70 -18.29 3.24 8.20
N CYS A 71 -18.46 3.87 9.37
CA CYS A 71 -17.82 3.45 10.61
C CYS A 71 -18.71 2.49 11.38
N ASN A 72 -18.18 1.29 11.67
CA ASN A 72 -18.77 0.32 12.57
C ASN A 72 -17.79 0.05 13.72
N GLY A 73 -18.10 0.60 14.90
CA GLY A 73 -17.13 0.62 16.00
C GLY A 73 -15.89 1.42 15.63
N SER A 74 -14.72 0.80 15.72
CA SER A 74 -13.41 1.35 15.35
C SER A 74 -13.03 1.14 13.88
N ASP A 75 -13.90 0.54 13.07
CA ASP A 75 -13.62 0.13 11.71
C ASP A 75 -14.27 1.09 10.71
N LEU A 76 -13.46 1.71 9.85
CA LEU A 76 -13.92 2.42 8.65
C LEU A 76 -13.96 1.42 7.48
N ASN A 77 -15.18 1.07 7.04
CA ASN A 77 -15.41 0.17 5.93
C ASN A 77 -15.69 0.96 4.65
N ILE A 78 -14.85 0.78 3.63
CA ILE A 78 -14.93 1.47 2.34
C ILE A 78 -15.14 0.44 1.24
N SER A 79 -16.23 0.55 0.49
CA SER A 79 -16.56 -0.34 -0.62
C SER A 79 -17.34 0.40 -1.71
N LYS A 80 -17.39 -0.18 -2.91
CA LYS A 80 -18.43 0.21 -3.88
C LYS A 80 -19.73 -0.49 -3.53
N TYR A 81 -20.87 0.17 -3.83
CA TYR A 81 -22.15 -0.51 -3.80
C TYR A 81 -22.12 -1.70 -4.79
N GLY A 82 -22.34 -2.89 -4.28
CA GLY A 82 -22.50 -4.09 -5.03
C GLY A 82 -23.86 -4.72 -4.77
N LYS A 83 -24.30 -5.57 -5.66
CA LYS A 83 -25.52 -6.34 -5.47
C LYS A 83 -25.19 -7.57 -4.63
N VAL A 84 -25.89 -7.74 -3.50
CA VAL A 84 -25.80 -8.99 -2.73
C VAL A 84 -26.68 -10.03 -3.43
N ILE A 85 -26.06 -11.07 -3.96
CA ILE A 85 -26.75 -12.21 -4.58
C ILE A 85 -26.54 -13.42 -3.67
N GLY A 86 -27.57 -13.78 -2.90
CA GLY A 86 -27.46 -14.76 -1.81
C GLY A 86 -26.54 -14.25 -0.70
N ASN A 87 -25.52 -15.01 -0.32
CA ASN A 87 -24.50 -14.63 0.68
C ASN A 87 -23.21 -14.07 0.03
N VAL A 88 -23.23 -13.78 -1.26
CA VAL A 88 -22.06 -13.30 -2.00
C VAL A 88 -22.26 -11.84 -2.36
N TYR A 89 -21.30 -11.00 -1.97
CA TYR A 89 -21.20 -9.63 -2.42
C TYR A 89 -20.61 -9.62 -3.84
N VAL A 90 -21.42 -9.19 -4.81
CA VAL A 90 -20.98 -9.01 -6.20
C VAL A 90 -20.87 -7.52 -6.46
N GLU A 91 -19.63 -7.04 -6.65
CA GLU A 91 -19.40 -5.69 -7.13
C GLU A 91 -19.99 -5.57 -8.54
N THR A 92 -21.05 -4.79 -8.69
CA THR A 92 -21.58 -4.47 -10.02
C THR A 92 -20.68 -3.41 -10.65
N SER A 93 -19.54 -3.82 -11.18
CA SER A 93 -18.74 -2.96 -12.04
C SER A 93 -19.37 -2.99 -13.43
N ASP A 94 -20.05 -1.93 -13.79
CA ASP A 94 -20.20 -1.63 -15.22
C ASP A 94 -18.80 -1.33 -15.74
N SER A 95 -18.23 -2.26 -16.49
CA SER A 95 -16.89 -2.15 -17.08
C SER A 95 -16.77 -0.98 -18.07
N SER A 96 -17.90 -0.35 -18.43
CA SER A 96 -17.98 0.87 -19.23
C SER A 96 -17.84 2.15 -18.38
N ASP A 97 -17.96 2.08 -17.07
CA ASP A 97 -17.90 3.25 -16.19
C ASP A 97 -16.45 3.70 -15.93
N ARG A 98 -15.97 4.62 -16.77
CA ARG A 98 -14.65 5.27 -16.63
C ARG A 98 -14.59 6.30 -15.50
N ARG A 99 -15.66 6.48 -14.74
CA ARG A 99 -15.73 7.43 -13.63
C ARG A 99 -14.85 6.95 -12.48
N SER A 100 -13.80 7.68 -12.20
CA SER A 100 -12.87 7.35 -11.14
C SER A 100 -13.14 8.20 -9.89
N VAL A 101 -13.33 7.54 -8.76
CA VAL A 101 -13.37 8.18 -7.45
C VAL A 101 -12.17 7.73 -6.64
N VAL A 102 -11.49 8.69 -6.03
CA VAL A 102 -10.44 8.46 -5.05
C VAL A 102 -11.00 8.82 -3.67
N VAL A 103 -10.88 7.90 -2.74
CA VAL A 103 -11.28 8.14 -1.34
C VAL A 103 -10.08 8.64 -0.57
N HIS A 104 -10.12 9.88 -0.11
CA HIS A 104 -9.11 10.46 0.76
C HIS A 104 -9.52 10.29 2.20
N VAL A 105 -8.64 9.70 2.99
CA VAL A 105 -8.84 9.42 4.41
C VAL A 105 -7.76 10.13 5.21
N LYS A 106 -8.18 10.90 6.23
CA LYS A 106 -7.28 11.53 7.20
C LYS A 106 -7.67 11.09 8.61
N ALA A 107 -6.69 10.65 9.40
CA ALA A 107 -6.91 10.28 10.79
C ALA A 107 -5.60 10.36 11.59
N PRO A 108 -5.67 10.56 12.93
CA PRO A 108 -4.48 10.71 13.76
C PRO A 108 -3.73 9.41 13.98
N ASP A 109 -4.45 8.31 14.16
CA ASP A 109 -3.86 6.99 14.42
C ASP A 109 -4.70 5.88 13.76
N VAL A 110 -4.08 5.20 12.81
CA VAL A 110 -4.63 4.01 12.17
C VAL A 110 -3.61 2.90 12.30
N SER A 111 -4.02 1.82 12.96
CA SER A 111 -3.15 0.68 13.28
C SER A 111 -3.31 -0.48 12.32
N VAL A 112 -4.41 -0.56 11.56
CA VAL A 112 -4.66 -1.66 10.62
C VAL A 112 -5.22 -1.14 9.30
N PHE A 113 -4.62 -1.59 8.20
CA PHE A 113 -5.06 -1.37 6.83
C PHE A 113 -5.34 -2.71 6.16
N ASN A 114 -6.59 -2.96 5.83
CA ASN A 114 -7.02 -4.18 5.14
C ASN A 114 -7.48 -3.86 3.72
N MET A 115 -6.87 -4.51 2.74
CA MET A 115 -7.27 -4.47 1.34
C MET A 115 -7.72 -5.84 0.88
N SER A 116 -8.97 -5.95 0.45
CA SER A 116 -9.53 -7.16 -0.14
C SER A 116 -10.03 -6.87 -1.55
N GLY A 117 -9.48 -7.56 -2.55
CA GLY A 117 -9.83 -7.38 -3.96
C GLY A 117 -8.70 -6.83 -4.81
N SER A 118 -9.02 -5.97 -5.78
CA SER A 118 -8.10 -5.46 -6.82
C SER A 118 -7.80 -3.96 -6.69
N GLY A 119 -8.25 -3.33 -5.62
CA GLY A 119 -8.08 -1.90 -5.39
C GLY A 119 -6.66 -1.47 -5.01
N GLN A 120 -6.53 -0.26 -4.53
CA GLN A 120 -5.26 0.32 -4.10
C GLN A 120 -5.40 1.11 -2.80
N ILE A 121 -4.53 0.83 -1.83
CA ILE A 121 -4.31 1.72 -0.68
C ILE A 121 -2.96 2.41 -0.86
N VAL A 122 -2.94 3.74 -0.75
CA VAL A 122 -1.73 4.56 -0.73
C VAL A 122 -1.63 5.22 0.63
N VAL A 123 -0.56 4.98 1.33
CA VAL A 123 -0.28 5.55 2.65
C VAL A 123 0.91 6.49 2.52
N GLY A 124 0.75 7.72 2.97
CA GLY A 124 1.83 8.70 3.05
C GLY A 124 2.85 8.35 4.14
N LYS A 125 3.41 9.36 4.78
CA LYS A 125 4.26 9.17 5.96
C LYS A 125 3.38 8.99 7.18
N MET A 126 3.73 8.01 8.02
CA MET A 126 3.01 7.78 9.27
C MET A 126 3.93 7.34 10.41
N LYS A 127 3.48 7.63 11.64
CA LYS A 127 4.11 7.20 12.87
C LYS A 127 3.04 6.54 13.76
N SER A 128 3.33 5.36 14.27
CA SER A 128 2.43 4.60 15.16
C SER A 128 3.24 3.73 16.12
N THR A 129 2.64 3.26 17.20
CA THR A 129 3.28 2.24 18.04
C THR A 129 3.31 0.90 17.32
N ALA A 130 2.19 0.52 16.70
CA ALA A 130 2.08 -0.73 15.94
C ALA A 130 1.20 -0.51 14.70
N VAL A 131 1.61 -1.05 13.56
CA VAL A 131 0.82 -0.99 12.34
C VAL A 131 0.89 -2.29 11.57
N THR A 132 -0.24 -2.67 11.00
CA THR A 132 -0.38 -3.87 10.16
C THR A 132 -1.05 -3.53 8.84
N PHE A 133 -0.45 -3.97 7.75
CA PHE A 133 -0.97 -3.87 6.40
C PHE A 133 -1.29 -5.27 5.88
N ASN A 134 -2.55 -5.54 5.58
CA ASN A 134 -3.02 -6.81 5.06
C ASN A 134 -3.56 -6.63 3.65
N GLN A 135 -2.95 -7.35 2.71
CA GLN A 135 -3.38 -7.43 1.32
C GLN A 135 -3.92 -8.83 1.04
N ALA A 136 -5.19 -8.93 0.65
CA ALA A 136 -5.81 -10.16 0.17
C ALA A 136 -6.36 -9.97 -1.25
N GLY A 137 -5.95 -10.80 -2.18
CA GLY A 137 -6.34 -10.72 -3.59
C GLY A 137 -5.23 -10.20 -4.50
N SER A 138 -5.58 -9.36 -5.48
CA SER A 138 -4.68 -8.90 -6.55
C SER A 138 -4.36 -7.39 -6.48
N GLY A 139 -4.85 -6.70 -5.47
CA GLY A 139 -4.69 -5.25 -5.30
C GLY A 139 -3.27 -4.82 -4.90
N LYS A 140 -3.14 -3.56 -4.52
CA LYS A 140 -1.85 -2.96 -4.19
C LYS A 140 -1.93 -2.12 -2.92
N ILE A 141 -0.98 -2.32 -2.00
CA ILE A 141 -0.72 -1.38 -0.90
C ILE A 141 0.62 -0.71 -1.17
N ALA A 142 0.65 0.62 -1.18
CA ALA A 142 1.86 1.41 -1.32
C ALA A 142 2.02 2.32 -0.10
N VAL A 143 3.17 2.24 0.57
CA VAL A 143 3.48 2.97 1.80
C VAL A 143 4.76 3.76 1.60
N SER A 144 4.70 5.08 1.76
CA SER A 144 5.89 5.93 1.58
C SER A 144 6.84 5.82 2.77
N GLN A 145 6.35 5.96 3.99
CA GLN A 145 7.21 5.86 5.18
C GLN A 145 6.42 5.44 6.42
N VAL A 146 7.00 4.50 7.17
CA VAL A 146 6.50 4.10 8.50
C VAL A 146 7.61 4.24 9.54
N VAL A 147 7.27 4.87 10.67
CA VAL A 147 8.08 4.84 11.90
C VAL A 147 7.22 4.21 12.99
N ALA A 148 7.62 3.05 13.50
CA ALA A 148 6.84 2.31 14.49
C ALA A 148 7.71 1.49 15.44
N SER A 149 7.16 0.98 16.55
CA SER A 149 7.82 -0.11 17.26
C SER A 149 7.62 -1.43 16.54
N HIS A 150 6.40 -1.68 16.00
CA HIS A 150 6.07 -2.90 15.26
C HIS A 150 5.39 -2.55 13.93
N ALA A 151 5.93 -3.06 12.82
CA ALA A 151 5.35 -2.93 11.49
C ALA A 151 5.22 -4.29 10.81
N ASN A 152 4.00 -4.68 10.44
CA ASN A 152 3.73 -5.94 9.76
C ASN A 152 3.12 -5.70 8.37
N PHE A 153 3.62 -6.41 7.38
CA PHE A 153 3.18 -6.35 5.99
C PHE A 153 2.85 -7.77 5.52
N ASN A 154 1.57 -8.06 5.37
CA ASN A 154 1.06 -9.38 5.04
C ASN A 154 0.39 -9.36 3.66
N ASN A 155 0.86 -10.18 2.75
CA ASN A 155 0.27 -10.34 1.43
C ASN A 155 -0.19 -11.79 1.21
N ALA A 156 -1.50 -11.99 1.14
CA ALA A 156 -2.13 -13.27 0.84
C ALA A 156 -2.78 -13.21 -0.55
N GLY A 157 -2.18 -13.83 -1.52
CA GLY A 157 -2.68 -13.84 -2.91
C GLY A 157 -1.63 -13.43 -3.94
N SER A 158 -2.06 -12.70 -4.98
CA SER A 158 -1.22 -12.28 -6.10
C SER A 158 -0.94 -10.78 -6.11
N GLY A 159 -1.40 -10.05 -5.12
CA GLY A 159 -1.25 -8.60 -5.00
C GLY A 159 0.18 -8.15 -4.70
N THR A 160 0.33 -6.85 -4.50
CA THR A 160 1.64 -6.23 -4.28
C THR A 160 1.62 -5.31 -3.07
N ILE A 161 2.61 -5.44 -2.20
CA ILE A 161 2.91 -4.45 -1.15
C ILE A 161 4.25 -3.78 -1.48
N LEU A 162 4.25 -2.44 -1.53
CA LEU A 162 5.44 -1.61 -1.73
C LEU A 162 5.65 -0.74 -0.50
N VAL A 163 6.83 -0.78 0.08
CA VAL A 163 7.22 0.03 1.24
C VAL A 163 8.52 0.76 0.89
N ASP A 164 8.43 2.08 0.71
CA ASP A 164 9.58 2.89 0.31
C ASP A 164 10.58 3.07 1.47
N ASP A 165 10.07 3.15 2.72
CA ASP A 165 10.91 3.15 3.91
C ASP A 165 10.15 2.70 5.17
N VAL A 166 10.77 1.82 5.96
CA VAL A 166 10.29 1.48 7.30
C VAL A 166 11.43 1.55 8.31
N LYS A 167 11.16 2.20 9.44
CA LYS A 167 12.03 2.24 10.61
C LYS A 167 11.25 1.71 11.80
N ALA A 168 11.64 0.56 12.34
CA ALA A 168 10.94 -0.07 13.44
C ALA A 168 11.85 -0.99 14.27
N ASP A 169 11.44 -1.29 15.51
CA ASP A 169 12.14 -2.30 16.32
C ASP A 169 11.87 -3.70 15.76
N TYR A 170 10.65 -3.93 15.27
CA TYR A 170 10.26 -5.16 14.63
C TYR A 170 9.59 -4.91 13.27
N VAL A 171 10.09 -5.58 12.23
CA VAL A 171 9.50 -5.60 10.89
C VAL A 171 9.16 -7.04 10.51
N GLY A 172 7.89 -7.31 10.23
CA GLY A 172 7.39 -8.59 9.73
C GLY A 172 6.97 -8.48 8.27
N LEU A 173 7.52 -9.32 7.40
CA LEU A 173 7.13 -9.47 6.00
C LEU A 173 6.61 -10.87 5.79
N THR A 174 5.31 -11.03 5.52
CA THR A 174 4.69 -12.33 5.29
C THR A 174 4.04 -12.38 3.91
N MET A 175 4.48 -13.33 3.09
CA MET A 175 3.92 -13.59 1.76
C MET A 175 3.35 -15.01 1.71
N ALA A 176 2.06 -15.12 1.41
CA ALA A 176 1.38 -16.38 1.15
C ALA A 176 0.74 -16.33 -0.24
N GLY A 177 1.28 -17.08 -1.20
CA GLY A 177 0.78 -17.10 -2.59
C GLY A 177 1.82 -16.74 -3.63
N SER A 178 1.42 -16.02 -4.68
CA SER A 178 2.24 -15.69 -5.85
C SER A 178 2.53 -14.19 -6.01
N GLY A 179 2.14 -13.38 -5.05
CA GLY A 179 2.30 -11.92 -5.09
C GLY A 179 3.72 -11.45 -4.80
N THR A 180 3.86 -10.16 -4.49
CA THR A 180 5.15 -9.53 -4.24
C THR A 180 5.11 -8.60 -3.03
N ILE A 181 6.16 -8.63 -2.21
CA ILE A 181 6.44 -7.60 -1.20
C ILE A 181 7.81 -6.99 -1.53
N ASN A 182 7.86 -5.67 -1.74
CA ASN A 182 9.10 -4.92 -1.85
C ASN A 182 9.19 -3.97 -0.67
N CYS A 183 10.24 -4.09 0.12
CA CYS A 183 10.41 -3.31 1.34
C CYS A 183 11.84 -2.79 1.47
N ARG A 184 11.98 -1.48 1.69
CA ARG A 184 13.20 -0.91 2.19
C ARG A 184 13.05 -0.70 3.70
N THR A 185 14.06 -1.11 4.48
CA THR A 185 14.18 -0.78 5.89
C THR A 185 15.41 0.10 6.12
N SER A 186 15.19 1.33 6.60
CA SER A 186 16.32 2.19 7.00
C SER A 186 16.92 1.76 8.33
N LYS A 187 16.13 1.11 9.19
CA LYS A 187 16.59 0.48 10.42
C LYS A 187 15.51 -0.46 10.97
N ALA A 188 15.84 -1.75 11.10
CA ALA A 188 15.03 -2.72 11.83
C ALA A 188 15.91 -3.41 12.88
N ALA A 189 15.52 -3.41 14.17
CA ALA A 189 16.25 -4.21 15.15
C ALA A 189 16.04 -5.71 14.90
N ASN A 190 14.82 -6.08 14.52
CA ASN A 190 14.45 -7.45 14.16
C ASN A 190 13.65 -7.44 12.85
N LEU A 191 14.09 -8.17 11.86
CA LEU A 191 13.43 -8.38 10.58
C LEU A 191 13.07 -9.84 10.39
N ASN A 192 11.79 -10.13 10.18
CA ASN A 192 11.31 -11.48 9.88
C ASN A 192 10.70 -11.52 8.48
N CYS A 193 11.21 -12.37 7.61
CA CYS A 193 10.68 -12.61 6.27
C CYS A 193 10.19 -14.05 6.16
N THR A 194 8.88 -14.22 5.99
CA THR A 194 8.24 -15.53 5.79
C THR A 194 7.59 -15.58 4.43
N LEU A 195 7.96 -16.55 3.60
CA LEU A 195 7.39 -16.76 2.28
C LEU A 195 6.87 -18.18 2.15
N THR A 196 5.58 -18.29 1.84
CA THR A 196 4.93 -19.56 1.52
C THR A 196 4.31 -19.48 0.13
N GLY A 197 4.71 -20.37 -0.78
CA GLY A 197 4.21 -20.42 -2.15
C GLY A 197 5.27 -20.03 -3.18
N SER A 198 4.86 -19.36 -4.27
CA SER A 198 5.69 -19.04 -5.43
C SER A 198 5.97 -17.54 -5.57
N GLY A 199 5.57 -16.73 -4.61
CA GLY A 199 5.72 -15.28 -4.62
C GLY A 199 7.15 -14.80 -4.42
N ARG A 200 7.31 -13.50 -4.22
CA ARG A 200 8.61 -12.85 -4.03
C ARG A 200 8.57 -11.86 -2.88
N ILE A 201 9.59 -11.90 -2.04
CA ILE A 201 9.91 -10.82 -1.10
C ILE A 201 11.24 -10.23 -1.54
N SER A 202 11.31 -8.91 -1.75
CA SER A 202 12.56 -8.18 -1.96
C SER A 202 12.73 -7.22 -0.80
N VAL A 203 13.83 -7.36 -0.08
CA VAL A 203 14.13 -6.50 1.06
C VAL A 203 15.55 -5.94 0.94
N LEU A 204 15.69 -4.66 1.28
CA LEU A 204 16.95 -3.93 1.23
C LEU A 204 17.08 -2.96 2.40
N GLY A 205 18.30 -2.55 2.73
CA GLY A 205 18.60 -1.60 3.81
C GLY A 205 19.33 -2.25 4.96
N GLU A 206 18.92 -2.00 6.22
CA GLU A 206 19.65 -2.42 7.41
C GLU A 206 18.74 -3.12 8.44
N ALA A 207 19.24 -4.24 8.99
CA ALA A 207 18.58 -4.97 10.07
C ALA A 207 19.63 -5.49 11.08
N GLY A 208 19.27 -5.55 12.37
CA GLY A 208 20.07 -6.25 13.37
C GLY A 208 19.92 -7.77 13.23
N ASN A 209 18.87 -8.32 13.81
CA ASN A 209 18.53 -9.73 13.66
C ASN A 209 17.66 -9.96 12.44
N TYR A 210 18.08 -10.83 11.53
CA TYR A 210 17.32 -11.20 10.35
C TYR A 210 16.89 -12.66 10.41
N LYS A 211 15.58 -12.93 10.33
CA LYS A 211 15.03 -14.28 10.20
C LYS A 211 14.43 -14.46 8.81
N LYS A 212 14.76 -15.58 8.17
CA LYS A 212 14.33 -15.91 6.83
C LYS A 212 13.77 -17.34 6.80
N TYR A 213 12.53 -17.44 6.31
CA TYR A 213 11.86 -18.72 6.13
C TYR A 213 11.20 -18.78 4.74
N VAL A 214 11.45 -19.86 3.99
CA VAL A 214 10.84 -20.08 2.67
C VAL A 214 10.27 -21.48 2.62
N LEU A 215 8.99 -21.59 2.26
CA LEU A 215 8.28 -22.82 1.98
C LEU A 215 7.64 -22.74 0.59
N GLY A 216 8.13 -23.51 -0.37
CA GLY A 216 7.67 -23.49 -1.77
C GLY A 216 8.75 -23.07 -2.75
N SER A 217 8.34 -22.62 -3.96
CA SER A 217 9.23 -22.24 -5.06
C SER A 217 9.52 -20.74 -5.13
N GLY A 218 8.99 -19.96 -4.21
CA GLY A 218 9.18 -18.51 -4.17
C GLY A 218 10.60 -18.12 -3.75
N LYS A 219 10.90 -16.83 -3.83
CA LYS A 219 12.25 -16.31 -3.58
C LYS A 219 12.24 -15.07 -2.69
N ILE A 220 13.11 -15.07 -1.67
CA ILE A 220 13.45 -13.88 -0.91
C ILE A 220 14.76 -13.31 -1.49
N ASN A 221 14.71 -12.08 -2.03
CA ASN A 221 15.85 -11.33 -2.51
C ASN A 221 16.28 -10.33 -1.43
N ASP A 222 17.39 -10.62 -0.78
CA ASP A 222 18.00 -9.86 0.30
C ASP A 222 19.45 -9.44 -0.01
N SER A 223 19.83 -9.45 -1.29
CA SER A 223 21.20 -9.16 -1.73
C SER A 223 21.69 -7.75 -1.37
N MET A 224 20.78 -6.80 -1.14
CA MET A 224 21.08 -5.42 -0.72
C MET A 224 20.69 -5.15 0.74
N LEU A 225 20.48 -6.19 1.55
CA LEU A 225 20.23 -6.08 2.98
C LEU A 225 21.52 -6.26 3.75
N LYS A 226 21.85 -5.33 4.64
CA LYS A 226 22.91 -5.46 5.64
C LYS A 226 22.27 -5.95 6.93
N TYR A 227 22.86 -6.92 7.58
CA TYR A 227 22.37 -7.45 8.86
C TYR A 227 23.52 -7.93 9.75
N ASP A 228 23.31 -7.87 11.07
CA ASP A 228 24.31 -8.29 12.07
C ASP A 228 24.24 -9.81 12.28
N LYS A 229 23.04 -10.39 12.30
CA LYS A 229 22.82 -11.81 12.56
C LYS A 229 21.73 -12.38 11.65
N LEU A 230 22.02 -13.51 10.99
CA LEU A 230 21.06 -14.26 10.19
C LEU A 230 20.64 -15.56 10.90
N LEU A 231 19.32 -15.76 11.02
CA LEU A 231 18.69 -17.02 11.36
C LEU A 231 17.93 -17.53 10.14
N ASN A 232 18.46 -18.60 9.52
CA ASN A 232 17.84 -19.21 8.36
C ASN A 232 17.12 -20.49 8.76
N MET A 233 15.81 -20.60 8.48
CA MET A 233 14.98 -21.74 8.82
C MET A 233 14.18 -22.15 7.58
N GLY A 234 14.75 -22.96 6.69
CA GLY A 234 14.01 -23.44 5.51
C GLY A 234 14.84 -24.36 4.62
N SER A 235 14.18 -25.28 3.92
CA SER A 235 14.80 -26.36 3.18
C SER A 235 15.43 -25.99 1.82
N ASN A 236 15.24 -24.78 1.28
CA ASN A 236 15.75 -24.36 -0.04
C ASN A 236 16.26 -22.91 -0.03
N VAL A 237 17.23 -22.60 0.82
CA VAL A 237 17.75 -21.24 0.87
C VAL A 237 19.13 -21.15 0.24
N ASN A 238 19.22 -20.67 -1.01
CA ASN A 238 20.48 -20.14 -1.56
C ASN A 238 20.81 -18.84 -0.84
N VAL A 239 21.80 -18.86 0.02
CA VAL A 239 22.36 -17.65 0.66
C VAL A 239 23.20 -16.93 -0.40
N THR A 240 22.59 -16.00 -1.13
CA THR A 240 23.30 -15.07 -2.03
C THR A 240 23.29 -13.67 -1.40
N GLY A 241 23.85 -13.52 -0.23
CA GLY A 241 24.06 -12.23 0.42
C GLY A 241 25.54 -12.04 0.73
N ASN A 242 26.01 -10.79 0.74
CA ASN A 242 27.35 -10.42 1.18
C ASN A 242 27.53 -10.84 2.65
N THR A 243 28.08 -12.05 2.85
CA THR A 243 28.48 -12.52 4.17
C THR A 243 29.77 -11.81 4.54
N TYR A 244 29.69 -10.78 5.36
CA TYR A 244 30.81 -10.42 6.20
C TYR A 244 30.98 -11.57 7.21
N ASN A 245 32.00 -12.44 6.95
CA ASN A 245 32.49 -13.52 7.80
C ASN A 245 31.44 -14.47 8.45
N SER A 246 30.97 -15.46 7.71
CA SER A 246 30.35 -16.64 8.31
C SER A 246 31.40 -17.68 8.73
N ARG A 247 31.66 -17.83 10.02
CA ARG A 247 32.20 -19.10 10.52
C ARG A 247 31.06 -20.11 10.59
N ARG A 248 31.19 -21.18 9.81
CA ARG A 248 30.31 -22.34 9.85
C ARG A 248 30.45 -22.97 11.24
N SER A 249 29.41 -22.92 12.07
CA SER A 249 29.29 -23.81 13.21
C SER A 249 28.47 -25.01 12.76
N ASP A 250 29.05 -26.18 12.80
CA ASP A 250 28.38 -27.47 12.57
C ASP A 250 27.44 -27.74 13.75
N SER A 251 26.28 -27.11 13.75
CA SER A 251 25.18 -27.47 14.66
C SER A 251 24.21 -28.39 13.93
N PRO A 252 23.80 -29.52 14.54
CA PRO A 252 22.92 -30.51 13.90
C PRO A 252 21.52 -29.96 13.56
N ASP A 253 21.17 -28.75 14.02
CA ASP A 253 19.86 -28.14 13.84
C ASP A 253 19.76 -27.16 12.67
N GLY A 254 20.77 -27.08 11.79
CA GLY A 254 20.74 -26.26 10.57
C GLY A 254 20.70 -24.73 10.80
N VAL A 255 21.05 -24.28 11.99
CA VAL A 255 21.12 -22.85 12.33
C VAL A 255 22.47 -22.27 11.92
N ILE A 256 22.51 -21.38 10.93
CA ILE A 256 23.70 -20.64 10.53
C ILE A 256 23.68 -19.30 11.28
N ILE A 257 24.63 -19.10 12.18
CA ILE A 257 24.83 -17.82 12.88
C ILE A 257 25.96 -17.08 12.17
N ALA A 258 25.64 -15.96 11.53
CA ALA A 258 26.64 -15.02 11.01
C ALA A 258 26.96 -13.98 12.08
N HIS A 259 28.23 -13.81 12.42
CA HIS A 259 28.72 -12.74 13.28
C HIS A 259 29.41 -11.66 12.43
N PRO A 260 29.39 -10.38 12.87
CA PRO A 260 29.96 -9.25 12.14
C PRO A 260 31.47 -9.34 11.94
#